data_3191b4cfdf1943bc4f4eded0f694d26e
#
_entry.id   3191b4cfdf1943bc4f4eded0f694d26e
#
_cell.length_a   1.000
_cell.length_b   1.000
_cell.length_c   1.000
_cell.angle_alpha   90.00
_cell.angle_beta   90.00
_cell.angle_gamma   90.00
#
_symmetry.space_group_name_H-M   'P 1'
#
loop_
_entity.id
_entity.type
_entity.pdbx_description
1 polymer ?
#
loop_
_entity_poly.entity_id
_entity_poly.type
_entity_poly.pdbx_seq_one_letter_code
_entity_poly.pdbx_strand_id
1 'polypeptide(L)'
;MKLILVTSPNYFVEEDKIVTALFEEGLDILHLYKNDTAPIYAERLLTLLPDQYLKRIVAHENFYLKEEYKLKGVHINTPNPVAPPHYKGHLSCSCHTLEEVKAQKKNSDYIFFDNIPLEGQPSDYTEEDIRKAHKAGIIDKRVIACGNINEDNLKLMKEYGFGGVAIREALWDKFDTCLDRDFDQVIEHFKILKKLID
;
A
#
# COMPACT_ATOMS: atom_id res chain seq x y z
N MET A 1 12.45 6.42 -0.28
CA MET A 1 11.01 6.44 0.12
C MET A 1 10.57 5.02 0.48
N LYS A 2 9.39 4.81 1.14
CA LYS A 2 8.84 3.45 1.35
C LYS A 2 8.15 2.94 0.09
N LEU A 3 8.35 1.66 -0.23
CA LEU A 3 7.58 0.95 -1.24
C LEU A 3 6.60 0.02 -0.55
N ILE A 4 5.32 0.29 -0.72
CA ILE A 4 4.22 -0.49 -0.17
C ILE A 4 3.53 -1.20 -1.33
N LEU A 5 3.28 -2.49 -1.18
CA LEU A 5 2.48 -3.26 -2.13
C LEU A 5 1.10 -3.53 -1.54
N VAL A 6 0.05 -3.31 -2.31
CA VAL A 6 -1.30 -3.80 -2.02
C VAL A 6 -1.49 -5.11 -2.77
N THR A 7 -2.01 -6.14 -2.12
CA THR A 7 -2.24 -7.46 -2.76
C THR A 7 -3.21 -7.34 -3.94
N SER A 8 -3.15 -8.30 -4.86
CA SER A 8 -4.23 -8.52 -5.81
C SER A 8 -5.56 -8.70 -5.05
N PRO A 9 -6.70 -8.19 -5.55
CA PRO A 9 -7.99 -8.37 -4.90
C PRO A 9 -8.41 -9.85 -4.82
N ASN A 10 -8.00 -10.64 -5.81
CA ASN A 10 -8.25 -12.07 -5.88
C ASN A 10 -7.03 -12.87 -5.39
N TYR A 11 -7.29 -13.98 -4.72
CA TYR A 11 -6.25 -14.96 -4.39
C TYR A 11 -5.90 -15.82 -5.60
N PHE A 12 -4.61 -16.13 -5.78
CA PHE A 12 -4.11 -17.09 -6.75
C PHE A 12 -2.97 -17.94 -6.15
N VAL A 13 -2.66 -19.06 -6.78
CA VAL A 13 -1.89 -20.15 -6.14
C VAL A 13 -0.44 -19.75 -5.79
N GLU A 14 0.22 -18.98 -6.63
CA GLU A 14 1.64 -18.58 -6.45
C GLU A 14 1.83 -17.28 -5.67
N GLU A 15 0.77 -16.66 -5.18
CA GLU A 15 0.84 -15.35 -4.53
C GLU A 15 1.77 -15.34 -3.31
N ASP A 16 1.77 -16.39 -2.53
CA ASP A 16 2.67 -16.55 -1.36
C ASP A 16 4.15 -16.58 -1.76
N LYS A 17 4.48 -17.24 -2.86
CA LYS A 17 5.86 -17.32 -3.37
C LYS A 17 6.32 -15.96 -3.90
N ILE A 18 5.46 -15.29 -4.68
CA ILE A 18 5.75 -13.96 -5.21
C ILE A 18 5.95 -12.97 -4.05
N VAL A 19 5.04 -12.93 -3.09
CA VAL A 19 5.12 -12.03 -1.94
C VAL A 19 6.38 -12.32 -1.10
N THR A 20 6.74 -13.59 -0.92
CA THR A 20 7.97 -13.98 -0.22
C THR A 20 9.20 -13.43 -0.95
N ALA A 21 9.31 -13.65 -2.26
CA ALA A 21 10.42 -13.15 -3.07
C ALA A 21 10.49 -11.61 -3.06
N LEU A 22 9.34 -10.92 -3.11
CA LEU A 22 9.30 -9.45 -3.00
C LEU A 22 9.82 -8.95 -1.64
N PHE A 23 9.52 -9.65 -0.55
CA PHE A 23 10.08 -9.33 0.76
C PHE A 23 11.59 -9.54 0.81
N GLU A 24 12.11 -10.57 0.17
CA GLU A 24 13.55 -10.84 0.03
C GLU A 24 14.25 -9.73 -0.77
N GLU A 25 13.60 -9.21 -1.80
CA GLU A 25 14.08 -8.08 -2.61
C GLU A 25 13.81 -6.70 -1.96
N GLY A 26 13.35 -6.66 -0.71
CA GLY A 26 13.26 -5.44 0.07
C GLY A 26 11.92 -4.71 0.02
N LEU A 27 10.81 -5.40 -0.24
CA LEU A 27 9.47 -4.83 -0.03
C LEU A 27 9.35 -4.34 1.41
N ASP A 28 8.94 -3.10 1.64
CA ASP A 28 8.87 -2.53 2.98
C ASP A 28 7.64 -3.04 3.76
N ILE A 29 6.47 -2.96 3.16
CA ILE A 29 5.18 -3.30 3.78
C ILE A 29 4.26 -3.91 2.72
N LEU A 30 3.53 -4.96 3.09
CA LEU A 30 2.42 -5.51 2.33
C LEU A 30 1.10 -5.07 2.95
N HIS A 31 0.18 -4.54 2.16
CA HIS A 31 -1.21 -4.32 2.52
C HIS A 31 -2.05 -5.50 2.00
N LEU A 32 -2.55 -6.29 2.93
CA LEU A 32 -3.41 -7.44 2.64
C LEU A 32 -4.85 -6.94 2.42
N TYR A 33 -5.26 -6.84 1.17
CA TYR A 33 -6.57 -6.38 0.74
C TYR A 33 -7.22 -7.41 -0.19
N LYS A 34 -8.19 -8.17 0.31
CA LYS A 34 -8.85 -9.30 -0.34
C LYS A 34 -10.37 -9.14 -0.28
N ASN A 35 -10.87 -7.98 -0.71
CA ASN A 35 -12.29 -7.61 -0.59
C ASN A 35 -13.22 -8.43 -1.49
N ASP A 36 -12.71 -9.00 -2.58
CA ASP A 36 -13.51 -9.74 -3.55
C ASP A 36 -13.55 -11.26 -3.28
N THR A 37 -12.97 -11.68 -2.15
CA THR A 37 -12.87 -13.10 -1.78
C THR A 37 -13.30 -13.36 -0.34
N ALA A 38 -13.63 -14.61 -0.05
CA ALA A 38 -13.92 -15.02 1.33
C ALA A 38 -12.68 -14.87 2.23
N PRO A 39 -12.83 -14.55 3.52
CA PRO A 39 -11.71 -14.35 4.46
C PRO A 39 -10.71 -15.49 4.52
N ILE A 40 -11.15 -16.72 4.28
CA ILE A 40 -10.30 -17.92 4.23
C ILE A 40 -9.12 -17.80 3.26
N TYR A 41 -9.25 -17.03 2.18
CA TYR A 41 -8.16 -16.84 1.23
C TYR A 41 -7.08 -15.90 1.76
N ALA A 42 -7.46 -14.90 2.55
CA ALA A 42 -6.50 -14.08 3.28
C ALA A 42 -5.76 -14.90 4.34
N GLU A 43 -6.47 -15.72 5.11
CA GLU A 43 -5.88 -16.64 6.09
C GLU A 43 -4.92 -17.63 5.43
N ARG A 44 -5.32 -18.20 4.29
CA ARG A 44 -4.48 -19.13 3.54
C ARG A 44 -3.17 -18.47 3.10
N LEU A 45 -3.23 -17.26 2.55
CA LEU A 45 -2.02 -16.52 2.17
C LEU A 45 -1.12 -16.31 3.39
N LEU A 46 -1.68 -15.84 4.51
CA LEU A 46 -0.90 -15.60 5.74
C LEU A 46 -0.27 -16.88 6.29
N THR A 47 -0.96 -18.02 6.21
CA THR A 47 -0.43 -19.32 6.67
C THR A 47 0.74 -19.82 5.83
N LEU A 48 0.80 -19.46 4.55
CA LEU A 48 1.87 -19.87 3.64
C LEU A 48 3.10 -18.94 3.68
N LEU A 49 2.94 -17.72 4.20
CA LEU A 49 4.04 -16.78 4.29
C LEU A 49 4.97 -17.10 5.48
N PRO A 50 6.30 -16.92 5.35
CA PRO A 50 7.23 -17.05 6.47
C PRO A 50 6.91 -16.07 7.62
N ASP A 51 6.92 -16.56 8.85
CA ASP A 51 6.58 -15.81 10.08
C ASP A 51 7.32 -14.47 10.21
N GLN A 52 8.56 -14.41 9.74
CA GLN A 52 9.39 -13.20 9.79
C GLN A 52 8.78 -12.01 9.04
N TYR A 53 7.93 -12.26 8.02
CA TYR A 53 7.31 -11.22 7.21
C TYR A 53 5.96 -10.77 7.74
N LEU A 54 5.28 -11.55 8.60
CA LEU A 54 3.96 -11.23 9.13
C LEU A 54 3.93 -9.86 9.82
N LYS A 55 5.02 -9.48 10.51
CA LYS A 55 5.17 -8.16 11.16
C LYS A 55 5.35 -6.98 10.17
N ARG A 56 5.38 -7.26 8.88
CA ARG A 56 5.44 -6.27 7.80
C ARG A 56 4.13 -6.21 7.01
N ILE A 57 3.09 -6.92 7.45
CA ILE A 57 1.78 -6.99 6.80
C ILE A 57 0.76 -6.16 7.57
N VAL A 58 -0.03 -5.38 6.85
CA VAL A 58 -1.15 -4.58 7.36
C VAL A 58 -2.44 -5.13 6.77
N ALA A 59 -3.40 -5.49 7.61
CA ALA A 59 -4.70 -6.02 7.19
C ALA A 59 -5.66 -4.88 6.84
N HIS A 60 -6.29 -4.96 5.68
CA HIS A 60 -7.52 -4.24 5.37
C HIS A 60 -8.68 -5.11 5.77
N GLU A 61 -9.75 -4.52 6.31
CA GLU A 61 -10.91 -5.32 6.75
C GLU A 61 -10.50 -6.50 7.65
N ASN A 62 -11.34 -7.49 7.89
CA ASN A 62 -11.00 -8.70 8.65
C ASN A 62 -9.95 -8.46 9.76
N PHE A 63 -10.16 -7.42 10.59
CA PHE A 63 -9.15 -6.91 11.54
C PHE A 63 -8.71 -7.93 12.60
N TYR A 64 -9.49 -9.00 12.78
CA TYR A 64 -9.11 -10.13 13.66
C TYR A 64 -7.80 -10.79 13.20
N LEU A 65 -7.49 -10.77 11.89
CA LEU A 65 -6.26 -11.34 11.33
C LEU A 65 -5.00 -10.71 11.96
N LYS A 66 -5.08 -9.43 12.32
CA LYS A 66 -3.96 -8.73 12.97
C LYS A 66 -3.56 -9.40 14.28
N GLU A 67 -4.53 -9.80 15.11
CA GLU A 67 -4.24 -10.44 16.40
C GLU A 67 -3.86 -11.91 16.20
N GLU A 68 -4.57 -12.62 15.35
CA GLU A 68 -4.36 -14.05 15.12
C GLU A 68 -2.99 -14.35 14.51
N TYR A 69 -2.57 -13.59 13.51
CA TYR A 69 -1.29 -13.77 12.81
C TYR A 69 -0.20 -12.80 13.28
N LYS A 70 -0.45 -11.99 14.31
CA LYS A 70 0.50 -11.01 14.87
C LYS A 70 1.01 -10.03 13.79
N LEU A 71 0.13 -9.58 12.92
CA LEU A 71 0.46 -8.66 11.84
C LEU A 71 0.92 -7.30 12.37
N LYS A 72 1.50 -6.48 11.51
CA LYS A 72 1.94 -5.11 11.82
C LYS A 72 0.80 -4.25 12.35
N GLY A 73 -0.35 -4.26 11.69
CA GLY A 73 -1.46 -3.40 12.03
C GLY A 73 -2.65 -3.54 11.11
N VAL A 74 -3.51 -2.53 11.13
CA VAL A 74 -4.71 -2.45 10.30
C VAL A 74 -4.76 -1.17 9.47
N HIS A 75 -5.46 -1.25 8.36
CA HIS A 75 -5.74 -0.11 7.48
C HIS A 75 -7.24 0.08 7.33
N ILE A 76 -7.69 1.33 7.41
CA ILE A 76 -9.10 1.69 7.35
C ILE A 76 -9.37 2.50 6.08
N ASN A 77 -10.25 1.98 5.22
CA ASN A 77 -10.65 2.59 3.94
C ASN A 77 -11.95 3.38 4.00
N THR A 78 -12.56 3.55 5.16
CA THR A 78 -13.85 4.23 5.26
C THR A 78 -13.69 5.74 5.38
N PRO A 79 -14.64 6.55 4.89
CA PRO A 79 -14.77 7.95 5.27
C PRO A 79 -14.86 8.04 6.80
N ASN A 80 -14.21 8.88 7.49
CA ASN A 80 -14.15 8.94 8.96
C ASN A 80 -13.55 7.66 9.61
N PRO A 81 -12.30 7.38 9.35
CA PRO A 81 -11.65 6.19 9.85
C PRO A 81 -11.60 6.18 11.38
N VAL A 82 -12.25 5.20 11.98
CA VAL A 82 -12.25 5.00 13.44
C VAL A 82 -11.61 3.65 13.73
N ALA A 83 -10.58 3.66 14.55
CA ALA A 83 -9.93 2.42 14.98
C ALA A 83 -10.94 1.49 15.70
N PRO A 84 -10.78 0.16 15.58
CA PRO A 84 -11.59 -0.77 16.34
C PRO A 84 -11.54 -0.45 17.85
N PRO A 85 -12.63 -0.67 18.62
CA PRO A 85 -12.64 -0.39 20.04
C PRO A 85 -11.45 -1.03 20.74
N HIS A 86 -10.78 -0.26 21.60
CA HIS A 86 -9.59 -0.70 22.36
C HIS A 86 -8.38 -1.13 21.51
N TYR A 87 -8.38 -0.83 20.21
CA TYR A 87 -7.25 -1.17 19.34
C TYR A 87 -5.97 -0.46 19.80
N LYS A 88 -4.93 -1.27 19.99
CA LYS A 88 -3.56 -0.81 20.29
C LYS A 88 -2.63 -1.44 19.28
N GLY A 89 -2.18 -0.68 18.31
CA GLY A 89 -1.30 -1.19 17.26
C GLY A 89 -1.12 -0.15 16.17
N HIS A 90 -0.38 -0.55 15.15
CA HIS A 90 -0.13 0.29 14.01
C HIS A 90 -1.42 0.49 13.21
N LEU A 91 -1.77 1.75 12.99
CA LEU A 91 -2.98 2.17 12.29
C LEU A 91 -2.61 3.02 11.07
N SER A 92 -3.20 2.72 9.94
CA SER A 92 -3.17 3.55 8.74
C SER A 92 -4.58 3.73 8.18
N CYS A 93 -4.77 4.75 7.37
CA CYS A 93 -6.06 5.00 6.74
C CYS A 93 -5.90 5.63 5.35
N SER A 94 -6.94 5.54 4.53
CA SER A 94 -7.07 6.28 3.29
C SER A 94 -7.72 7.64 3.54
N CYS A 95 -7.22 8.66 2.85
CA CYS A 95 -7.76 10.02 2.80
C CYS A 95 -7.81 10.50 1.35
N HIS A 96 -8.87 11.22 1.00
CA HIS A 96 -9.12 11.70 -0.36
C HIS A 96 -9.04 13.23 -0.46
N THR A 97 -8.96 13.92 0.67
CA THR A 97 -8.78 15.37 0.74
C THR A 97 -7.59 15.75 1.65
N LEU A 98 -6.99 16.90 1.38
CA LEU A 98 -5.88 17.43 2.22
C LEU A 98 -6.35 17.76 3.64
N GLU A 99 -7.61 18.10 3.81
CA GLU A 99 -8.24 18.34 5.11
C GLU A 99 -8.31 17.04 5.93
N GLU A 100 -8.74 15.94 5.30
CA GLU A 100 -8.73 14.62 5.93
C GLU A 100 -7.31 14.20 6.32
N VAL A 101 -6.33 14.38 5.44
CA VAL A 101 -4.92 14.10 5.74
C VAL A 101 -4.48 14.85 6.99
N LYS A 102 -4.78 16.16 7.07
CA LYS A 102 -4.44 16.99 8.23
C LYS A 102 -5.11 16.51 9.51
N ALA A 103 -6.39 16.13 9.43
CA ALA A 103 -7.17 15.62 10.58
C ALA A 103 -6.64 14.27 11.07
N GLN A 104 -6.34 13.34 10.16
CA GLN A 104 -5.97 11.97 10.50
C GLN A 104 -4.51 11.79 10.94
N LYS A 105 -3.63 12.75 10.68
CA LYS A 105 -2.23 12.68 11.10
C LYS A 105 -1.99 12.44 12.58
N LYS A 106 -2.94 12.80 13.44
CA LYS A 106 -2.84 12.61 14.89
C LYS A 106 -3.21 11.18 15.32
N ASN A 107 -3.98 10.49 14.48
CA ASN A 107 -4.61 9.21 14.81
C ASN A 107 -4.00 8.03 14.03
N SER A 108 -3.15 8.30 13.02
CA SER A 108 -2.62 7.29 12.12
C SER A 108 -1.09 7.37 12.05
N ASP A 109 -0.45 6.21 11.93
CA ASP A 109 1.00 6.11 11.76
C ASP A 109 1.45 6.58 10.37
N TYR A 110 0.63 6.27 9.36
CA TYR A 110 0.72 6.84 8.02
C TYR A 110 -0.65 6.85 7.32
N ILE A 111 -0.74 7.59 6.25
CA ILE A 111 -1.97 7.86 5.51
C ILE A 111 -1.74 7.57 4.04
N PHE A 112 -2.67 6.87 3.39
CA PHE A 112 -2.74 6.80 1.93
C PHE A 112 -3.50 8.02 1.40
N PHE A 113 -2.97 8.63 0.35
CA PHE A 113 -3.59 9.75 -0.34
C PHE A 113 -3.58 9.49 -1.85
N ASP A 114 -4.76 9.49 -2.47
CA ASP A 114 -4.98 9.09 -3.86
C ASP A 114 -5.42 10.23 -4.78
N ASN A 115 -5.80 11.38 -4.24
CA ASN A 115 -6.27 12.53 -5.03
C ASN A 115 -5.08 13.38 -5.50
N ILE A 116 -4.24 12.79 -6.35
CA ILE A 116 -2.99 13.38 -6.86
C ILE A 116 -3.18 13.77 -8.32
N PRO A 117 -2.77 14.99 -8.74
CA PRO A 117 -2.86 15.41 -10.13
C PRO A 117 -1.82 14.67 -10.99
N LEU A 118 -2.26 13.56 -11.57
CA LEU A 118 -1.48 12.76 -12.52
C LEU A 118 -2.09 12.85 -13.91
N GLU A 119 -1.26 12.72 -14.94
CA GLU A 119 -1.73 12.76 -16.31
C GLU A 119 -2.79 11.68 -16.57
N GLY A 120 -3.90 12.08 -17.18
CA GLY A 120 -5.02 11.20 -17.49
C GLY A 120 -5.90 10.82 -16.29
N GLN A 121 -5.69 11.43 -15.11
CA GLN A 121 -6.51 11.17 -13.92
C GLN A 121 -7.22 12.43 -13.43
N PRO A 122 -8.49 12.31 -13.01
CA PRO A 122 -9.16 13.41 -12.35
C PRO A 122 -8.53 13.66 -10.97
N SER A 123 -8.32 14.90 -10.63
CA SER A 123 -7.93 15.33 -9.29
C SER A 123 -8.58 16.67 -8.97
N ASP A 124 -8.96 16.86 -7.70
CA ASP A 124 -9.47 18.14 -7.19
C ASP A 124 -8.34 19.15 -6.94
N TYR A 125 -7.08 18.72 -7.05
CA TYR A 125 -5.89 19.49 -6.76
C TYR A 125 -5.04 19.70 -8.01
N THR A 126 -4.35 20.84 -8.04
CA THR A 126 -3.27 21.11 -9.00
C THR A 126 -1.91 20.66 -8.42
N GLU A 127 -0.90 20.57 -9.26
CA GLU A 127 0.49 20.33 -8.80
C GLU A 127 0.93 21.41 -7.78
N GLU A 128 0.52 22.65 -7.99
CA GLU A 128 0.85 23.76 -7.09
C GLU A 128 0.22 23.56 -5.71
N ASP A 129 -1.01 23.03 -5.64
CA ASP A 129 -1.69 22.73 -4.38
C ASP A 129 -0.96 21.64 -3.61
N ILE A 130 -0.51 20.58 -4.28
CA ILE A 130 0.30 19.52 -3.67
C ILE A 130 1.63 20.08 -3.14
N ARG A 131 2.33 20.92 -3.91
CA ARG A 131 3.57 21.56 -3.47
C ARG A 131 3.36 22.51 -2.29
N LYS A 132 2.24 23.25 -2.26
CA LYS A 132 1.84 24.08 -1.10
C LYS A 132 1.55 23.21 0.12
N ALA A 133 0.82 22.10 -0.06
CA ALA A 133 0.51 21.17 1.02
C ALA A 133 1.79 20.55 1.62
N HIS A 134 2.79 20.23 0.79
CA HIS A 134 4.09 19.78 1.28
C HIS A 134 4.80 20.87 2.08
N LYS A 135 4.89 22.10 1.56
CA LYS A 135 5.49 23.24 2.28
C LYS A 135 4.80 23.54 3.61
N ALA A 136 3.49 23.34 3.68
CA ALA A 136 2.70 23.49 4.89
C ALA A 136 2.80 22.28 5.86
N GLY A 137 3.55 21.24 5.51
CA GLY A 137 3.69 20.03 6.33
C GLY A 137 2.46 19.14 6.35
N ILE A 138 1.49 19.33 5.44
CA ILE A 138 0.33 18.45 5.28
C ILE A 138 0.79 17.15 4.61
N ILE A 139 1.53 17.24 3.50
CA ILE A 139 2.21 16.12 2.87
C ILE A 139 3.62 16.02 3.45
N ASP A 140 3.95 14.89 4.06
CA ASP A 140 5.26 14.64 4.68
C ASP A 140 5.60 13.13 4.62
N LYS A 141 6.65 12.71 5.33
CA LYS A 141 7.12 11.32 5.40
C LYS A 141 6.07 10.29 5.87
N ARG A 142 4.93 10.72 6.39
CA ARG A 142 3.82 9.86 6.82
C ARG A 142 2.69 9.79 5.80
N VAL A 143 2.76 10.54 4.72
CA VAL A 143 1.76 10.49 3.65
C VAL A 143 2.33 9.66 2.50
N ILE A 144 1.60 8.64 2.11
CA ILE A 144 1.94 7.67 1.08
C ILE A 144 1.07 7.94 -0.14
N ALA A 145 1.69 8.21 -1.25
CA ALA A 145 0.96 8.37 -2.52
C ALA A 145 0.39 7.02 -2.98
N CYS A 146 -0.86 6.99 -3.39
CA CYS A 146 -1.51 5.81 -3.96
C CYS A 146 -2.45 6.19 -5.11
N GLY A 147 -2.97 5.19 -5.81
CA GLY A 147 -3.80 5.42 -7.01
C GLY A 147 -2.95 5.65 -8.27
N ASN A 148 -2.96 4.66 -9.17
CA ASN A 148 -2.24 4.66 -10.45
C ASN A 148 -0.76 5.09 -10.39
N ILE A 149 -0.09 4.77 -9.28
CA ILE A 149 1.35 4.99 -9.15
C ILE A 149 2.09 3.90 -9.94
N ASN A 150 2.96 4.34 -10.85
CA ASN A 150 3.75 3.50 -11.73
C ASN A 150 5.16 4.09 -11.94
N GLU A 151 5.99 3.45 -12.75
CA GLU A 151 7.37 3.86 -13.00
C GLU A 151 7.51 5.29 -13.56
N ASP A 152 6.54 5.78 -14.33
CA ASP A 152 6.60 7.09 -14.98
C ASP A 152 6.40 8.24 -13.99
N ASN A 153 5.60 8.01 -12.93
CA ASN A 153 5.25 9.06 -11.97
C ASN A 153 5.91 8.91 -10.58
N LEU A 154 6.66 7.83 -10.33
CA LEU A 154 7.34 7.61 -9.05
C LEU A 154 8.26 8.75 -8.62
N LYS A 155 9.05 9.30 -9.56
CA LYS A 155 9.96 10.42 -9.27
C LYS A 155 9.20 11.68 -8.86
N LEU A 156 8.05 11.92 -9.48
CA LEU A 156 7.18 13.05 -9.15
C LEU A 156 6.67 12.96 -7.70
N MET A 157 6.39 11.74 -7.22
CA MET A 157 5.98 11.55 -5.81
C MET A 157 7.07 11.97 -4.82
N LYS A 158 8.32 11.71 -5.15
CA LYS A 158 9.47 12.19 -4.35
C LYS A 158 9.56 13.71 -4.36
N GLU A 159 9.36 14.35 -5.51
CA GLU A 159 9.36 15.82 -5.63
C GLU A 159 8.20 16.47 -4.89
N TYR A 160 7.04 15.81 -4.82
CA TYR A 160 5.89 16.26 -4.06
C TYR A 160 6.04 16.06 -2.54
N GLY A 161 7.11 15.38 -2.10
CA GLY A 161 7.43 15.22 -0.68
C GLY A 161 6.69 14.08 0.02
N PHE A 162 6.15 13.14 -0.73
CA PHE A 162 5.56 11.94 -0.15
C PHE A 162 6.61 11.06 0.54
N GLY A 163 6.24 10.42 1.64
CA GLY A 163 7.11 9.52 2.40
C GLY A 163 7.26 8.14 1.80
N GLY A 164 6.39 7.79 0.86
CA GLY A 164 6.37 6.52 0.15
C GLY A 164 5.30 6.47 -0.91
N VAL A 165 5.22 5.32 -1.56
CA VAL A 165 4.22 5.01 -2.57
C VAL A 165 3.58 3.65 -2.28
N ALA A 166 2.30 3.52 -2.57
CA ALA A 166 1.57 2.27 -2.56
C ALA A 166 1.20 1.89 -3.99
N ILE A 167 1.67 0.73 -4.43
CA ILE A 167 1.45 0.20 -5.77
C ILE A 167 0.57 -1.04 -5.71
N ARG A 168 -0.19 -1.30 -6.76
CA ARG A 168 -0.99 -2.51 -6.96
C ARG A 168 -0.92 -2.94 -8.42
N GLU A 169 -1.70 -2.32 -9.29
CA GLU A 169 -1.78 -2.66 -10.71
C GLU A 169 -0.42 -2.60 -11.39
N ALA A 170 0.37 -1.57 -11.11
CA ALA A 170 1.72 -1.40 -11.68
C ALA A 170 2.62 -2.64 -11.53
N LEU A 171 2.36 -3.47 -10.51
CA LEU A 171 3.09 -4.71 -10.32
C LEU A 171 2.30 -5.93 -10.79
N TRP A 172 1.02 -6.06 -10.39
CA TRP A 172 0.25 -7.26 -10.68
C TRP A 172 -0.12 -7.42 -12.15
N ASP A 173 -0.19 -6.33 -12.93
CA ASP A 173 -0.38 -6.39 -14.38
C ASP A 173 0.81 -7.03 -15.13
N LYS A 174 1.93 -7.29 -14.45
CA LYS A 174 3.07 -8.03 -14.99
C LYS A 174 2.96 -9.54 -14.78
N PHE A 175 1.87 -10.03 -14.21
CA PHE A 175 1.63 -11.44 -13.96
C PHE A 175 0.25 -11.87 -14.40
N ASP A 176 0.18 -12.72 -15.42
CA ASP A 176 -1.05 -13.37 -15.85
C ASP A 176 -1.19 -14.73 -15.14
N THR A 177 -2.09 -14.80 -14.18
CA THR A 177 -2.36 -16.02 -13.39
C THR A 177 -2.79 -17.24 -14.22
N CYS A 178 -3.18 -17.04 -15.48
CA CYS A 178 -3.61 -18.11 -16.39
C CYS A 178 -2.50 -18.58 -17.32
N LEU A 179 -1.56 -17.70 -17.68
CA LEU A 179 -0.56 -17.93 -18.71
C LEU A 179 0.85 -18.07 -18.16
N ASP A 180 1.19 -17.32 -17.12
CA ASP A 180 2.54 -17.28 -16.59
C ASP A 180 2.81 -18.52 -15.70
N ARG A 181 3.95 -19.16 -15.97
CA ARG A 181 4.43 -20.31 -15.19
C ARG A 181 5.51 -19.95 -14.19
N ASP A 182 6.13 -18.81 -14.38
CA ASP A 182 7.10 -18.22 -13.46
C ASP A 182 6.74 -16.76 -13.21
N PHE A 183 7.33 -16.16 -12.19
CA PHE A 183 7.08 -14.79 -11.77
C PHE A 183 8.33 -13.90 -11.83
N ASP A 184 9.34 -14.29 -12.58
CA ASP A 184 10.60 -13.55 -12.68
C ASP A 184 10.38 -12.12 -13.19
N GLN A 185 9.44 -11.92 -14.13
CA GLN A 185 9.09 -10.61 -14.64
C GLN A 185 8.54 -9.68 -13.55
N VAL A 186 7.74 -10.21 -12.61
CA VAL A 186 7.20 -9.44 -11.48
C VAL A 186 8.35 -8.99 -10.57
N ILE A 187 9.27 -9.90 -10.26
CA ILE A 187 10.41 -9.62 -9.39
C ILE A 187 11.36 -8.61 -10.02
N GLU A 188 11.70 -8.77 -11.31
CA GLU A 188 12.55 -7.81 -12.02
C GLU A 188 11.88 -6.42 -12.12
N HIS A 189 10.58 -6.37 -12.38
CA HIS A 189 9.85 -5.09 -12.40
C HIS A 189 9.83 -4.44 -11.01
N PHE A 190 9.63 -5.21 -9.95
CA PHE A 190 9.73 -4.70 -8.58
C PHE A 190 11.09 -4.08 -8.29
N LYS A 191 12.19 -4.73 -8.70
CA LYS A 191 13.55 -4.19 -8.55
C LYS A 191 13.73 -2.85 -9.26
N ILE A 192 13.12 -2.69 -10.45
CA ILE A 192 13.12 -1.42 -11.18
C ILE A 192 12.40 -0.34 -10.37
N LEU A 193 11.18 -0.62 -9.90
CA LEU A 193 10.40 0.31 -9.07
C LEU A 193 11.15 0.67 -7.78
N LYS A 194 11.74 -0.33 -7.10
CA LYS A 194 12.53 -0.10 -5.88
C LYS A 194 13.70 0.84 -6.13
N LYS A 195 14.47 0.62 -7.20
CA LYS A 195 15.61 1.47 -7.58
C LYS A 195 15.21 2.92 -7.92
N LEU A 196 13.99 3.15 -8.41
CA LEU A 196 13.51 4.49 -8.74
C LEU A 196 13.18 5.33 -7.49
N ILE A 197 12.88 4.68 -6.36
CA ILE A 197 12.52 5.36 -5.11
C ILE A 197 13.68 5.50 -4.13
N ASP A 198 14.74 4.74 -4.30
CA ASP A 198 15.96 4.85 -3.48
C ASP A 198 16.73 6.13 -3.84
#